data_2398d134d13aa3f0179c7898e28c5cc7
#
_entry.id   2398d134d13aa3f0179c7898e28c5cc7
#
_cell.length_a   1.000
_cell.length_b   1.000
_cell.length_c   1.000
_cell.angle_alpha   90.00
_cell.angle_beta   90.00
_cell.angle_gamma   90.00
#
_symmetry.space_group_name_H-M   'P 1'
#
loop_
_entity.id
_entity.type
_entity.pdbx_description
1 polymer ?
#
loop_
_entity_poly.entity_id
_entity_poly.type
_entity_poly.pdbx_seq_one_letter_code
_entity_poly.pdbx_strand_id
1 'polypeptide(L)'
;MGRGLAVGDYDNDGWQDFLVSNNGEDAQLFHNDGGTAPAAKDNHWLAVQLVGTKSNRDGNGAHLKLIAGDLTSYDQTKGGMSYCSAQDPRIFFGLGKHTRVDSLEIWWPSGLKEKVTNLPVDIFVRIEEGSASAKGIRYPTAKQQPTNP
;
A
#
# COMPACT_ATOMS: atom_id res chain seq x y z
N MET A 1 -6.56 15.81 -22.22
CA MET A 1 -6.29 14.36 -22.53
C MET A 1 -5.36 13.77 -21.47
N GLY A 2 -5.81 12.72 -20.78
CA GLY A 2 -5.03 12.03 -19.72
C GLY A 2 -3.69 11.49 -20.23
N ARG A 3 -2.64 11.64 -19.45
CA ARG A 3 -1.28 11.20 -19.78
C ARG A 3 -0.68 10.30 -18.68
N GLY A 4 -0.59 10.79 -17.46
CA GLY A 4 -0.05 10.06 -16.31
C GLY A 4 -1.14 9.66 -15.35
N LEU A 5 -0.96 8.52 -14.69
CA LEU A 5 -1.82 8.04 -13.61
C LEU A 5 -0.95 7.66 -12.42
N ALA A 6 -1.26 8.20 -11.26
CA ALA A 6 -0.69 7.78 -9.99
C ALA A 6 -1.80 7.24 -9.10
N VAL A 7 -1.55 6.11 -8.45
CA VAL A 7 -2.45 5.50 -7.47
C VAL A 7 -1.76 5.54 -6.10
N GLY A 8 -2.50 5.90 -5.07
CA GLY A 8 -2.01 5.95 -3.70
C GLY A 8 -3.10 6.42 -2.75
N ASP A 9 -2.88 6.28 -1.48
CA ASP A 9 -3.75 6.76 -0.41
C ASP A 9 -3.18 8.09 0.08
N TYR A 10 -3.73 9.21 -0.45
CA TYR A 10 -3.16 10.54 -0.20
C TYR A 10 -3.55 11.11 1.18
N ASP A 11 -4.66 10.66 1.73
CA ASP A 11 -5.17 11.14 3.02
C ASP A 11 -5.00 10.13 4.17
N ASN A 12 -4.42 8.96 3.86
CA ASN A 12 -4.10 7.88 4.80
C ASN A 12 -5.34 7.32 5.53
N ASP A 13 -6.44 7.19 4.79
CA ASP A 13 -7.66 6.58 5.28
C ASP A 13 -7.72 5.05 5.03
N GLY A 14 -6.75 4.51 4.27
CA GLY A 14 -6.62 3.10 3.95
C GLY A 14 -7.23 2.69 2.61
N TRP A 15 -7.85 3.62 1.91
CA TRP A 15 -8.41 3.40 0.58
C TRP A 15 -7.53 4.08 -0.47
N GLN A 16 -7.31 3.38 -1.57
CA GLN A 16 -6.48 3.94 -2.63
C GLN A 16 -7.26 4.92 -3.49
N ASP A 17 -6.68 6.08 -3.67
CA ASP A 17 -7.13 7.16 -4.55
C ASP A 17 -6.35 7.15 -5.86
N PHE A 18 -6.71 8.01 -6.79
CA PHE A 18 -5.90 8.19 -7.98
C PHE A 18 -5.87 9.62 -8.49
N LEU A 19 -4.71 9.99 -9.02
CA LEU A 19 -4.45 11.27 -9.66
C LEU A 19 -4.22 11.06 -11.15
N VAL A 20 -4.91 11.82 -11.98
CA VAL A 20 -4.69 11.87 -13.43
C VAL A 20 -4.04 13.18 -13.81
N SER A 21 -2.87 13.13 -14.40
CA SER A 21 -2.28 14.31 -15.05
C SER A 21 -2.77 14.43 -16.49
N ASN A 22 -3.20 15.62 -16.89
CA ASN A 22 -3.72 15.92 -18.22
C ASN A 22 -2.73 16.77 -19.03
N ASN A 23 -2.75 16.60 -20.34
CA ASN A 23 -2.01 17.46 -21.24
C ASN A 23 -2.90 18.63 -21.67
N GLY A 24 -2.53 19.86 -21.25
CA GLY A 24 -3.24 21.07 -21.58
C GLY A 24 -4.51 21.33 -20.74
N GLU A 25 -4.72 20.57 -19.67
CA GLU A 25 -5.83 20.70 -18.74
C GLU A 25 -5.32 20.46 -17.32
N ASP A 26 -6.10 20.87 -16.31
CA ASP A 26 -5.77 20.67 -14.90
C ASP A 26 -5.70 19.17 -14.54
N ALA A 27 -4.83 18.84 -13.58
CA ALA A 27 -4.78 17.51 -13.00
C ALA A 27 -6.06 17.23 -12.20
N GLN A 28 -6.50 15.99 -12.20
CA GLN A 28 -7.71 15.55 -11.51
C GLN A 28 -7.36 14.55 -10.42
N LEU A 29 -7.74 14.85 -9.17
CA LEU A 29 -7.66 13.93 -8.05
C LEU A 29 -9.03 13.31 -7.81
N PHE A 30 -9.05 11.99 -7.77
CA PHE A 30 -10.25 11.20 -7.47
C PHE A 30 -10.07 10.55 -6.11
N HIS A 31 -10.89 10.97 -5.17
CA HIS A 31 -10.93 10.41 -3.83
C HIS A 31 -11.85 9.18 -3.79
N ASN A 32 -11.39 8.15 -3.12
CA ASN A 32 -12.14 6.92 -2.91
C ASN A 32 -12.79 6.93 -1.52
N ASP A 33 -14.08 7.24 -1.46
CA ASP A 33 -14.87 7.24 -0.22
C ASP A 33 -15.06 5.82 0.39
N GLY A 34 -14.39 4.85 -0.10
CA GLY A 34 -14.23 3.44 0.30
C GLY A 34 -15.32 2.84 1.15
N GLY A 35 -15.28 3.09 2.43
CA GLY A 35 -16.17 2.50 3.41
C GLY A 35 -17.61 3.00 3.40
N THR A 36 -17.99 3.97 2.56
CA THR A 36 -19.36 4.52 2.51
C THR A 36 -20.32 3.62 1.75
N ALA A 37 -19.81 2.81 0.83
CA ALA A 37 -20.62 1.84 0.11
C ALA A 37 -21.06 0.69 1.04
N PRO A 38 -22.37 0.32 1.10
CA PRO A 38 -22.84 -0.73 1.99
C PRO A 38 -22.11 -2.07 1.84
N ALA A 39 -21.68 -2.40 0.61
CA ALA A 39 -20.95 -3.62 0.32
C ALA A 39 -19.50 -3.61 0.84
N ALA A 40 -18.93 -2.43 1.02
CA ALA A 40 -17.52 -2.24 1.44
C ALA A 40 -17.36 -1.96 2.94
N LYS A 41 -18.45 -1.68 3.66
CA LYS A 41 -18.47 -1.22 5.07
C LYS A 41 -17.61 -2.06 6.03
N ASP A 42 -17.55 -3.38 5.81
CA ASP A 42 -16.80 -4.29 6.67
C ASP A 42 -15.58 -4.89 5.95
N ASN A 43 -15.09 -4.23 4.91
CA ASN A 43 -13.86 -4.66 4.25
C ASN A 43 -12.65 -4.14 5.01
N HIS A 44 -11.67 -5.00 5.11
CA HIS A 44 -10.38 -4.73 5.75
C HIS A 44 -9.27 -4.59 4.71
N TRP A 45 -8.17 -4.00 5.13
CA TRP A 45 -7.00 -3.76 4.30
C TRP A 45 -5.69 -3.91 5.10
N LEU A 46 -4.58 -4.04 4.40
CA LEU A 46 -3.24 -3.94 4.95
C LEU A 46 -2.37 -3.16 3.96
N ALA A 47 -1.68 -2.13 4.43
CA ALA A 47 -0.69 -1.42 3.64
C ALA A 47 0.73 -1.70 4.15
N VAL A 48 1.62 -2.09 3.25
CA VAL A 48 2.98 -2.54 3.57
C VAL A 48 4.00 -1.59 2.96
N GLN A 49 4.85 -0.99 3.79
CA GLN A 49 6.05 -0.28 3.37
C GLN A 49 7.27 -1.16 3.58
N LEU A 50 8.00 -1.44 2.51
CA LEU A 50 9.27 -2.16 2.58
C LEU A 50 10.44 -1.19 2.71
N VAL A 51 11.46 -1.60 3.47
CA VAL A 51 12.72 -0.88 3.59
C VAL A 51 13.88 -1.85 3.42
N GLY A 52 14.57 -1.75 2.29
CA GLY A 52 15.75 -2.56 2.00
C GLY A 52 16.96 -2.12 2.83
N THR A 53 17.74 -3.07 3.28
CA THR A 53 19.05 -2.88 3.93
C THR A 53 20.20 -3.40 3.08
N LYS A 54 19.99 -4.54 2.41
CA LYS A 54 20.88 -5.12 1.38
C LYS A 54 20.33 -4.90 -0.02
N SER A 55 19.00 -4.89 -0.15
CA SER A 55 18.29 -4.46 -1.35
C SER A 55 18.31 -2.94 -1.48
N ASN A 56 17.79 -2.40 -2.59
CA ASN A 56 17.56 -0.96 -2.69
C ASN A 56 16.61 -0.48 -1.58
N ARG A 57 16.75 0.77 -1.16
CA ARG A 57 16.06 1.33 0.00
C ARG A 57 14.54 1.13 -0.01
N ASP A 58 13.92 1.26 -1.17
CA ASP A 58 12.45 1.19 -1.30
C ASP A 58 11.95 -0.23 -1.59
N GLY A 59 12.88 -1.23 -1.55
CA GLY A 59 12.56 -2.63 -1.81
C GLY A 59 12.05 -2.90 -3.22
N ASN A 60 12.28 -2.01 -4.19
CA ASN A 60 11.80 -2.17 -5.55
C ASN A 60 12.28 -3.49 -6.16
N GLY A 61 11.33 -4.26 -6.68
CA GLY A 61 11.56 -5.61 -7.19
C GLY A 61 11.30 -6.72 -6.15
N ALA A 62 10.95 -6.38 -4.92
CA ALA A 62 10.51 -7.39 -3.95
C ALA A 62 9.12 -7.93 -4.33
N HIS A 63 8.96 -9.24 -4.21
CA HIS A 63 7.69 -9.92 -4.39
C HIS A 63 7.07 -10.25 -3.04
N LEU A 64 5.77 -10.08 -2.92
CA LEU A 64 5.01 -10.35 -1.71
C LEU A 64 3.91 -11.37 -1.98
N LYS A 65 3.69 -12.25 -1.01
CA LYS A 65 2.53 -13.15 -0.98
C LYS A 65 1.87 -13.03 0.38
N LEU A 66 0.62 -12.63 0.38
CA LEU A 66 -0.22 -12.51 1.57
C LEU A 66 -1.21 -13.67 1.62
N ILE A 67 -1.41 -14.21 2.81
CA ILE A 67 -2.42 -15.24 3.11
C ILE A 67 -3.29 -14.74 4.27
N ALA A 68 -4.60 -14.75 4.06
CA ALA A 68 -5.60 -14.43 5.08
C ALA A 68 -6.80 -15.39 4.89
N GLY A 69 -6.89 -16.41 5.73
CA GLY A 69 -7.88 -17.49 5.59
C GLY A 69 -7.74 -18.21 4.24
N ASP A 70 -8.78 -18.13 3.43
CA ASP A 70 -8.84 -18.67 2.07
C ASP A 70 -8.35 -17.68 1.00
N LEU A 71 -8.10 -16.41 1.37
CA LEU A 71 -7.55 -15.40 0.48
C LEU A 71 -6.02 -15.61 0.32
N THR A 72 -5.56 -15.68 -0.93
CA THR A 72 -4.15 -15.57 -1.27
C THR A 72 -3.97 -14.44 -2.28
N SER A 73 -3.13 -13.46 -1.95
CA SER A 73 -2.85 -12.30 -2.81
C SER A 73 -1.36 -12.18 -3.07
N TYR A 74 -1.00 -11.72 -4.26
CA TYR A 74 0.38 -11.49 -4.68
C TYR A 74 0.53 -10.06 -5.17
N ASP A 75 1.64 -9.42 -4.82
CA ASP A 75 2.02 -8.13 -5.38
C ASP A 75 3.54 -7.98 -5.44
N GLN A 76 4.00 -6.90 -6.05
CA GLN A 76 5.41 -6.58 -6.24
C GLN A 76 5.63 -5.08 -6.08
N THR A 77 6.68 -4.70 -5.35
CA THR A 77 7.12 -3.29 -5.29
C THR A 77 7.66 -2.82 -6.64
N LYS A 78 7.19 -1.68 -7.10
CA LYS A 78 7.53 -1.11 -8.41
C LYS A 78 7.87 0.38 -8.27
N GLY A 79 8.94 0.84 -8.90
CA GLY A 79 9.36 2.24 -8.86
C GLY A 79 8.56 3.18 -9.77
N GLY A 80 7.78 2.64 -10.70
CA GLY A 80 6.95 3.42 -11.63
C GLY A 80 6.07 2.51 -12.46
N MET A 81 4.88 2.97 -12.83
CA MET A 81 3.86 2.15 -13.48
C MET A 81 3.15 2.82 -14.65
N SER A 82 3.20 4.14 -14.76
CA SER A 82 2.53 4.90 -15.82
C SER A 82 3.47 5.95 -16.40
N TYR A 83 3.07 6.58 -17.50
CA TYR A 83 3.88 7.57 -18.19
C TYR A 83 4.22 8.75 -17.28
N CYS A 84 5.52 8.98 -17.07
CA CYS A 84 6.07 10.04 -16.21
C CYS A 84 5.41 10.09 -14.81
N SER A 85 5.04 8.93 -14.25
CA SER A 85 4.34 8.85 -12.97
C SER A 85 5.01 7.84 -12.05
N ALA A 86 5.06 8.18 -10.76
CA ALA A 86 5.39 7.26 -9.68
C ALA A 86 4.13 7.00 -8.85
N GLN A 87 4.03 5.80 -8.31
CA GLN A 87 2.93 5.43 -7.41
C GLN A 87 3.37 5.51 -5.96
N ASP A 88 2.42 5.40 -5.05
CA ASP A 88 2.69 5.20 -3.64
C ASP A 88 3.64 3.99 -3.47
N PRO A 89 4.77 4.15 -2.76
CA PRO A 89 5.69 3.04 -2.51
C PRO A 89 5.11 1.97 -1.59
N ARG A 90 4.00 2.25 -0.92
CA ARG A 90 3.28 1.28 -0.09
C ARG A 90 2.50 0.31 -0.97
N ILE A 91 2.50 -0.95 -0.58
CA ILE A 91 1.72 -1.99 -1.24
C ILE A 91 0.43 -2.16 -0.46
N PHE A 92 -0.70 -2.09 -1.13
CA PHE A 92 -2.02 -2.21 -0.52
C PHE A 92 -2.64 -3.57 -0.85
N PHE A 93 -3.05 -4.29 0.18
CA PHE A 93 -3.80 -5.53 0.09
C PHE A 93 -5.22 -5.33 0.59
N GLY A 94 -6.20 -5.50 -0.29
CA GLY A 94 -7.60 -5.63 0.12
C GLY A 94 -7.84 -7.02 0.69
N LEU A 95 -8.41 -7.09 1.88
CA LEU A 95 -8.59 -8.33 2.63
C LEU A 95 -10.04 -8.81 2.66
N GLY A 96 -10.97 -8.04 2.05
CA GLY A 96 -12.39 -8.34 2.16
C GLY A 96 -12.83 -8.39 3.63
N LYS A 97 -13.47 -9.46 4.04
CA LYS A 97 -13.98 -9.64 5.42
C LYS A 97 -12.98 -10.31 6.37
N HIS A 98 -11.74 -10.56 5.95
CA HIS A 98 -10.74 -11.19 6.81
C HIS A 98 -10.22 -10.18 7.83
N THR A 99 -10.34 -10.52 9.10
CA THR A 99 -9.98 -9.66 10.24
C THR A 99 -8.54 -9.85 10.72
N ARG A 100 -7.76 -10.70 10.03
CA ARG A 100 -6.36 -10.98 10.33
C ARG A 100 -5.65 -11.49 9.09
N VAL A 101 -4.37 -11.14 8.97
CA VAL A 101 -3.45 -11.74 8.02
C VAL A 101 -2.67 -12.86 8.69
N ASP A 102 -2.78 -14.07 8.18
CA ASP A 102 -2.10 -15.25 8.75
C ASP A 102 -0.60 -15.20 8.48
N SER A 103 -0.21 -14.82 7.24
CA SER A 103 1.18 -14.66 6.89
C SER A 103 1.39 -13.71 5.70
N LEU A 104 2.54 -13.05 5.71
CA LEU A 104 3.10 -12.27 4.62
C LEU A 104 4.49 -12.79 4.33
N GLU A 105 4.71 -13.37 3.16
CA GLU A 105 5.99 -13.84 2.67
C GLU A 105 6.58 -12.79 1.74
N ILE A 106 7.88 -12.50 1.87
CA ILE A 106 8.58 -11.46 1.12
C ILE A 106 9.83 -12.08 0.51
N TRP A 107 9.99 -11.93 -0.79
CA TRP A 107 11.19 -12.28 -1.55
C TRP A 107 11.90 -10.99 -1.94
N TRP A 108 12.99 -10.69 -1.25
CA TRP A 108 13.77 -9.49 -1.49
C TRP A 108 14.69 -9.62 -2.72
N PRO A 109 15.01 -8.51 -3.42
CA PRO A 109 15.98 -8.52 -4.52
C PRO A 109 17.36 -9.04 -4.13
N SER A 110 17.75 -8.91 -2.86
CA SER A 110 19.00 -9.50 -2.32
C SER A 110 19.02 -11.03 -2.31
N GLY A 111 17.88 -11.70 -2.58
CA GLY A 111 17.67 -13.13 -2.45
C GLY A 111 17.19 -13.59 -1.07
N LEU A 112 17.12 -12.69 -0.09
CA LEU A 112 16.55 -13.00 1.21
C LEU A 112 15.06 -13.32 1.08
N LYS A 113 14.60 -14.32 1.84
CA LYS A 113 13.19 -14.67 1.98
C LYS A 113 12.79 -14.53 3.43
N GLU A 114 11.74 -13.80 3.67
CA GLU A 114 11.22 -13.55 5.02
C GLU A 114 9.74 -13.90 5.10
N LYS A 115 9.29 -14.22 6.29
CA LYS A 115 7.88 -14.48 6.60
C LYS A 115 7.52 -13.80 7.89
N VAL A 116 6.50 -12.97 7.83
CA VAL A 116 5.87 -12.34 9.00
C VAL A 116 4.49 -12.95 9.17
N THR A 117 4.10 -13.22 10.41
CA THR A 117 2.82 -13.90 10.71
C THR A 117 1.98 -13.09 11.67
N ASN A 118 0.67 -13.37 11.69
CA ASN A 118 -0.30 -12.76 12.62
C ASN A 118 -0.32 -11.23 12.55
N LEU A 119 -0.40 -10.67 11.34
CA LEU A 119 -0.52 -9.23 11.17
C LEU A 119 -1.97 -8.78 11.42
N PRO A 120 -2.16 -7.65 12.13
CA PRO A 120 -3.48 -7.02 12.23
C PRO A 120 -3.91 -6.44 10.87
N VAL A 121 -5.17 -6.10 10.76
CA VAL A 121 -5.75 -5.42 9.59
C VAL A 121 -5.96 -3.94 9.89
N ASP A 122 -6.32 -3.15 8.88
CA ASP A 122 -6.61 -1.71 8.95
C ASP A 122 -5.42 -0.91 9.52
N ILE A 123 -4.24 -1.26 9.07
CA ILE A 123 -2.99 -0.67 9.56
C ILE A 123 -1.95 -0.55 8.44
N PHE A 124 -1.13 0.48 8.56
CA PHE A 124 0.12 0.59 7.82
C PHE A 124 1.24 -0.11 8.59
N VAL A 125 1.98 -0.98 7.93
CA VAL A 125 3.13 -1.66 8.53
C VAL A 125 4.40 -1.36 7.74
N ARG A 126 5.51 -1.21 8.46
CA ARG A 126 6.84 -1.12 7.90
C ARG A 126 7.61 -2.39 8.21
N ILE A 127 8.21 -2.96 7.19
CA ILE A 127 9.05 -4.15 7.30
C ILE A 127 10.43 -3.80 6.76
N GLU A 128 11.42 -3.94 7.60
CA GLU A 128 12.83 -3.75 7.26
C GLU A 128 13.46 -5.09 6.91
N GLU A 129 14.18 -5.13 5.80
CA GLU A 129 14.86 -6.33 5.31
C GLU A 129 15.78 -6.92 6.38
N GLY A 130 15.64 -8.20 6.68
CA GLY A 130 16.38 -8.91 7.71
C GLY A 130 15.78 -8.84 9.11
N SER A 131 14.68 -8.11 9.31
CA SER A 131 14.05 -7.99 10.63
C SER A 131 13.07 -9.12 10.95
N ALA A 132 12.50 -9.75 9.93
CA ALA A 132 11.40 -10.72 10.02
C ALA A 132 10.24 -10.25 10.92
N SER A 133 10.05 -8.94 11.03
CA SER A 133 9.06 -8.31 11.90
C SER A 133 8.41 -7.10 11.22
N ALA A 134 7.13 -6.88 11.51
CA ALA A 134 6.39 -5.72 11.04
C ALA A 134 6.21 -4.72 12.19
N LYS A 135 6.48 -3.45 11.92
CA LYS A 135 6.21 -2.34 12.85
C LYS A 135 5.01 -1.56 12.32
N GLY A 136 3.96 -1.43 13.12
CA GLY A 136 2.84 -0.56 12.80
C GLY A 136 3.30 0.90 12.70
N ILE A 137 2.82 1.60 11.67
CA ILE A 137 3.06 3.02 11.47
C ILE A 137 1.70 3.72 11.49
N ARG A 138 1.66 4.90 12.10
CA ARG A 138 0.51 5.80 12.01
C ARG A 138 0.91 6.99 11.14
N TYR A 139 0.20 7.17 10.06
CA TYR A 139 0.27 8.39 9.26
C TYR A 139 -0.84 9.36 9.73
N PRO A 140 -0.59 10.66 9.77
CA PRO A 140 -1.66 11.63 10.01
C PRO A 140 -2.66 11.57 8.85
N THR A 141 -3.95 11.43 9.15
CA THR A 141 -5.01 11.54 8.15
C THR A 141 -5.22 12.99 7.75
N ALA A 142 -5.78 13.25 6.56
CA ALA A 142 -6.05 14.62 6.08
C ALA A 142 -6.89 15.45 7.06
N LYS A 143 -7.76 14.80 7.83
CA LYS A 143 -8.56 15.43 8.91
C LYS A 143 -7.72 15.91 10.10
N GLN A 144 -6.46 15.45 10.23
CA GLN A 144 -5.54 15.80 11.31
C GLN A 144 -4.42 16.73 10.85
N GLN A 145 -4.34 17.03 9.56
CA GLN A 145 -3.37 18.00 9.06
C GLN A 145 -3.83 19.42 9.48
N PRO A 146 -2.93 20.24 10.08
CA PRO A 146 -3.25 21.62 10.35
C PRO A 146 -3.56 22.31 9.03
N THR A 147 -4.74 22.93 8.92
CA THR A 147 -5.05 23.83 7.80
C THR A 147 -4.00 24.92 7.81
N ASN A 148 -3.12 24.95 6.81
CA ASN A 148 -2.22 26.09 6.62
C ASN A 148 -3.08 27.33 6.39
N PRO A 149 -2.80 28.45 7.12
CA PRO A 149 -3.53 29.71 6.97
C PRO A 149 -3.31 30.34 5.60
#